data_ed88f1066a7c1f5a3d2dac4ae0de5f22
#
_entry.id   ed88f1066a7c1f5a3d2dac4ae0de5f22
#
_cell.length_a   1.000
_cell.length_b   1.000
_cell.length_c   1.000
_cell.angle_alpha   90.00
_cell.angle_beta   90.00
_cell.angle_gamma   90.00
#
_symmetry.space_group_name_H-M   'P 1'
#
loop_
_entity.id
_entity.type
_entity.pdbx_description
1 polymer ?
#
loop_
_entity_poly.entity_id
_entity_poly.type
_entity_poly.pdbx_seq_one_letter_code
_entity_poly.pdbx_strand_id
1 'polypeptide(L)'
;TMGYVNDFHNLILKVIGACRVHPMKESLLIRVCEFNSAVGVKEIHGFIPVINTKDSDYPKLVAQGATPLYDAMYSAVGSIDDYARQLTDKEYNVNGVAFTITDGGNTHSAVGLKDVAALMTGAVSGEHLESFRHILIAAGAEVSHLSSDAKLAGAEYVPIGSADEKTLAKLADFISGSISATSQSLGTGGPSQPLTF
;
A
#
# COMPACT_ATOMS: atom_id res chain seq x y z
N THR A 1 10.81 -17.00 5.38
CA THR A 1 10.85 -15.55 5.68
C THR A 1 12.11 -14.86 5.16
N MET A 2 13.29 -15.45 5.24
CA MET A 2 14.52 -14.81 4.71
C MET A 2 14.58 -14.70 3.18
N GLY A 3 13.83 -15.50 2.44
CA GLY A 3 13.89 -15.54 0.97
C GLY A 3 13.36 -14.31 0.25
N TYR A 4 12.34 -13.63 0.81
CA TYR A 4 11.64 -12.54 0.13
C TYR A 4 12.15 -11.12 0.45
N VAL A 5 13.04 -10.96 1.44
CA VAL A 5 13.48 -9.64 1.92
C VAL A 5 14.16 -8.80 0.84
N ASN A 6 15.10 -9.41 0.11
CA ASN A 6 15.78 -8.73 -1.00
C ASN A 6 14.81 -8.46 -2.16
N ASP A 7 13.88 -9.37 -2.39
CA ASP A 7 12.88 -9.26 -3.46
C ASP A 7 11.91 -8.14 -3.17
N PHE A 8 11.43 -8.01 -1.93
CA PHE A 8 10.57 -6.88 -1.52
C PHE A 8 11.31 -5.54 -1.55
N HIS A 9 12.59 -5.51 -1.17
CA HIS A 9 13.39 -4.30 -1.33
C HIS A 9 13.50 -3.88 -2.80
N ASN A 10 13.81 -4.82 -3.69
CA ASN A 10 13.87 -4.57 -5.13
C ASN A 10 12.51 -4.16 -5.69
N LEU A 11 11.40 -4.74 -5.20
CA LEU A 11 10.05 -4.35 -5.58
C LEU A 11 9.77 -2.89 -5.20
N ILE A 12 10.08 -2.48 -3.97
CA ILE A 12 9.91 -1.09 -3.53
C ILE A 12 10.66 -0.14 -4.46
N LEU A 13 11.93 -0.42 -4.77
CA LEU A 13 12.72 0.43 -5.67
C LEU A 13 12.13 0.49 -7.09
N LYS A 14 11.64 -0.63 -7.63
CA LYS A 14 10.97 -0.66 -8.95
C LYS A 14 9.69 0.15 -8.95
N VAL A 15 8.84 0.00 -7.94
CA VAL A 15 7.57 0.74 -7.81
C VAL A 15 7.84 2.24 -7.73
N ILE A 16 8.74 2.65 -6.86
CA ILE A 16 9.08 4.07 -6.69
C ILE A 16 9.72 4.64 -7.96
N GLY A 17 10.60 3.87 -8.62
CA GLY A 17 11.16 4.23 -9.91
C GLY A 17 10.09 4.45 -10.98
N ALA A 18 9.08 3.57 -11.04
CA ALA A 18 7.94 3.72 -11.95
C ALA A 18 7.10 4.98 -11.61
N CYS A 19 6.87 5.24 -10.34
CA CYS A 19 6.16 6.45 -9.89
C CYS A 19 6.91 7.75 -10.26
N ARG A 20 8.24 7.76 -10.20
CA ARG A 20 9.07 8.93 -10.57
C ARG A 20 8.99 9.28 -12.06
N VAL A 21 8.71 8.33 -12.92
CA VAL A 21 8.56 8.54 -14.37
C VAL A 21 7.10 8.60 -14.82
N HIS A 22 6.16 8.43 -13.89
CA HIS A 22 4.74 8.46 -14.17
C HIS A 22 4.31 9.84 -14.71
N PRO A 23 3.36 9.93 -15.68
CA PRO A 23 2.88 11.22 -16.19
C PRO A 23 2.37 12.18 -15.11
N MET A 24 1.77 11.65 -14.03
CA MET A 24 1.23 12.44 -12.91
C MET A 24 2.21 12.61 -11.75
N LYS A 25 3.50 12.34 -11.93
CA LYS A 25 4.53 12.36 -10.87
C LYS A 25 4.56 13.62 -10.02
N GLU A 26 4.24 14.77 -10.62
CA GLU A 26 4.22 16.08 -9.91
C GLU A 26 3.09 16.16 -8.86
N SER A 27 2.04 15.35 -9.02
CA SER A 27 0.88 15.27 -8.12
C SER A 27 0.92 14.01 -7.24
N LEU A 28 1.95 13.17 -7.35
CA LEU A 28 2.07 11.96 -6.55
C LEU A 28 2.84 12.23 -5.26
N LEU A 29 2.17 11.99 -4.14
CA LEU A 29 2.77 11.93 -2.82
C LEU A 29 2.90 10.47 -2.39
N ILE A 30 4.03 10.12 -1.83
CA ILE A 30 4.31 8.76 -1.38
C ILE A 30 4.74 8.74 0.08
N ARG A 31 4.21 7.79 0.83
CA ARG A 31 4.62 7.45 2.20
C ARG A 31 5.07 6.00 2.22
N VAL A 32 6.18 5.69 2.87
CA VAL A 32 6.70 4.33 2.97
C VAL A 32 6.95 3.96 4.43
N CYS A 33 6.47 2.77 4.80
CA CYS A 33 6.69 2.18 6.11
C CYS A 33 7.21 0.75 5.98
N GLU A 34 8.00 0.32 6.95
CA GLU A 34 8.31 -1.08 7.21
C GLU A 34 7.57 -1.55 8.46
N PHE A 35 7.27 -2.84 8.57
CA PHE A 35 6.61 -3.37 9.75
C PHE A 35 7.12 -4.76 10.12
N ASN A 36 7.40 -4.94 11.41
CA ASN A 36 7.70 -6.22 12.05
C ASN A 36 7.54 -6.05 13.57
N SER A 37 7.53 -7.14 14.35
CA SER A 37 7.28 -7.05 15.79
C SER A 37 8.42 -6.42 16.58
N ALA A 38 9.61 -6.25 16.02
CA ALA A 38 10.74 -5.61 16.70
C ALA A 38 10.63 -4.08 16.69
N VAL A 39 10.04 -3.51 15.63
CA VAL A 39 9.93 -2.06 15.46
C VAL A 39 8.48 -1.57 15.33
N GLY A 40 7.50 -2.48 15.34
CA GLY A 40 6.12 -2.15 15.05
C GLY A 40 5.93 -1.73 13.59
N VAL A 41 5.10 -0.71 13.36
CA VAL A 41 4.99 -0.03 12.06
C VAL A 41 5.90 1.20 12.12
N LYS A 42 7.03 1.12 11.43
CA LYS A 42 8.04 2.17 11.42
C LYS A 42 8.00 2.93 10.09
N GLU A 43 7.80 4.22 10.16
CA GLU A 43 7.83 5.10 9.01
C GLU A 43 9.28 5.31 8.53
N ILE A 44 9.53 5.06 7.24
CA ILE A 44 10.78 5.40 6.57
C ILE A 44 10.75 6.88 6.22
N HIS A 45 9.64 7.35 5.64
CA HIS A 45 9.32 8.77 5.49
C HIS A 45 7.81 8.96 5.40
N GLY A 46 7.32 10.13 5.81
CA GLY A 46 5.94 10.58 5.64
C GLY A 46 5.60 10.89 4.18
N PHE A 47 4.45 11.51 3.95
CA PHE A 47 4.05 11.89 2.60
C PHE A 47 4.96 12.97 2.03
N ILE A 48 5.71 12.63 0.99
CA ILE A 48 6.58 13.53 0.24
C ILE A 48 6.32 13.39 -1.28
N PRO A 49 6.55 14.44 -2.09
CA PRO A 49 6.48 14.31 -3.53
C PRO A 49 7.42 13.21 -4.03
N VAL A 50 6.92 12.32 -4.89
CA VAL A 50 7.70 11.18 -5.39
C VAL A 50 8.97 11.62 -6.13
N ILE A 51 8.93 12.77 -6.77
CA ILE A 51 10.08 13.37 -7.47
C ILE A 51 11.25 13.72 -6.53
N ASN A 52 10.98 13.87 -5.24
CA ASN A 52 11.99 14.18 -4.22
C ASN A 52 12.62 12.93 -3.60
N THR A 53 12.14 11.74 -3.95
CA THR A 53 12.67 10.48 -3.41
C THR A 53 13.90 9.99 -4.18
N LYS A 54 14.79 9.28 -3.49
CA LYS A 54 15.99 8.64 -4.04
C LYS A 54 16.04 7.19 -3.61
N ASP A 55 16.69 6.32 -4.37
CA ASP A 55 16.84 4.91 -4.01
C ASP A 55 17.58 4.74 -2.67
N SER A 56 18.49 5.65 -2.35
CA SER A 56 19.21 5.66 -1.07
C SER A 56 18.33 5.92 0.15
N ASP A 57 17.11 6.43 -0.02
CA ASP A 57 16.17 6.70 1.08
C ASP A 57 15.55 5.42 1.61
N TYR A 58 15.65 4.32 0.85
CA TYR A 58 15.05 3.02 1.16
C TYR A 58 16.11 2.02 1.62
N PRO A 59 16.28 1.83 2.93
CA PRO A 59 17.24 0.87 3.46
C PRO A 59 16.82 -0.55 3.10
N LYS A 60 17.79 -1.47 3.08
CA LYS A 60 17.48 -2.89 2.95
C LYS A 60 16.59 -3.34 4.08
N LEU A 61 15.51 -4.03 3.74
CA LEU A 61 14.61 -4.62 4.71
C LEU A 61 15.34 -5.68 5.55
N VAL A 62 14.94 -5.84 6.79
CA VAL A 62 15.45 -6.87 7.68
C VAL A 62 14.27 -7.74 8.13
N ALA A 63 14.28 -9.02 7.75
CA ALA A 63 13.30 -9.99 8.26
C ALA A 63 13.56 -10.24 9.74
N GLN A 64 12.68 -9.78 10.60
CA GLN A 64 12.84 -9.88 12.03
C GLN A 64 11.50 -9.98 12.77
N GLY A 65 11.40 -10.97 13.64
CA GLY A 65 10.26 -11.12 14.54
C GLY A 65 8.97 -11.59 13.85
N ALA A 66 7.85 -11.26 14.47
CA ALA A 66 6.50 -11.59 14.03
C ALA A 66 5.90 -10.48 13.12
N THR A 67 4.73 -10.73 12.57
CA THR A 67 4.10 -9.86 11.55
C THR A 67 2.91 -9.10 12.14
N PRO A 68 3.01 -7.81 12.48
CA PRO A 68 1.89 -6.98 12.90
C PRO A 68 1.11 -6.45 11.68
N LEU A 69 0.49 -7.37 10.92
CA LEU A 69 -0.13 -7.04 9.64
C LEU A 69 -1.30 -6.06 9.78
N TYR A 70 -2.18 -6.27 10.76
CA TYR A 70 -3.34 -5.39 10.92
C TYR A 70 -2.95 -4.01 11.41
N ASP A 71 -1.88 -3.89 12.23
CA ASP A 71 -1.33 -2.59 12.61
C ASP A 71 -0.79 -1.84 11.38
N ALA A 72 -0.13 -2.54 10.46
CA ALA A 72 0.35 -1.97 9.20
C ALA A 72 -0.80 -1.52 8.31
N MET A 73 -1.83 -2.35 8.14
CA MET A 73 -3.04 -2.00 7.37
C MET A 73 -3.76 -0.79 7.98
N TYR A 74 -3.94 -0.78 9.30
CA TYR A 74 -4.56 0.34 10.03
C TYR A 74 -3.77 1.64 9.86
N SER A 75 -2.45 1.59 10.02
CA SER A 75 -1.57 2.73 9.82
C SER A 75 -1.61 3.25 8.38
N ALA A 76 -1.66 2.37 7.39
CA ALA A 76 -1.72 2.75 5.98
C ALA A 76 -3.02 3.51 5.67
N VAL A 77 -4.18 2.97 6.07
CA VAL A 77 -5.49 3.60 5.86
C VAL A 77 -5.60 4.92 6.62
N GLY A 78 -5.30 4.92 7.93
CA GLY A 78 -5.45 6.10 8.78
C GLY A 78 -4.57 7.26 8.32
N SER A 79 -3.32 6.99 7.93
CA SER A 79 -2.43 8.04 7.44
C SER A 79 -2.89 8.68 6.13
N ILE A 80 -3.51 7.91 5.23
CA ILE A 80 -4.06 8.44 3.98
C ILE A 80 -5.29 9.29 4.27
N ASP A 81 -6.21 8.81 5.10
CA ASP A 81 -7.43 9.55 5.46
C ASP A 81 -7.09 10.87 6.17
N ASP A 82 -6.19 10.84 7.16
CA ASP A 82 -5.75 12.03 7.89
C ASP A 82 -5.06 13.06 6.98
N TYR A 83 -4.23 12.57 6.04
CA TYR A 83 -3.54 13.47 5.12
C TYR A 83 -4.48 14.01 4.03
N ALA A 84 -5.43 13.20 3.57
CA ALA A 84 -6.47 13.63 2.64
C ALA A 84 -7.30 14.77 3.22
N ARG A 85 -7.70 14.70 4.50
CA ARG A 85 -8.40 15.80 5.20
C ARG A 85 -7.62 17.11 5.10
N GLN A 86 -6.31 17.07 5.40
CA GLN A 86 -5.44 18.24 5.34
C GLN A 86 -5.32 18.83 3.93
N LEU A 87 -5.41 18.01 2.88
CA LEU A 87 -5.37 18.45 1.49
C LEU A 87 -6.73 18.99 1.04
N THR A 88 -7.83 18.34 1.44
CA THR A 88 -9.21 18.78 1.13
C THR A 88 -9.51 20.13 1.78
N ASP A 89 -9.01 20.38 3.00
CA ASP A 89 -9.10 21.69 3.65
C ASP A 89 -8.41 22.81 2.86
N LYS A 90 -7.52 22.43 1.92
CA LYS A 90 -6.84 23.33 0.97
C LYS A 90 -7.41 23.25 -0.45
N GLU A 91 -8.63 22.73 -0.58
CA GLU A 91 -9.36 22.61 -1.85
C GLU A 91 -8.72 21.67 -2.89
N TYR A 92 -7.87 20.70 -2.45
CA TYR A 92 -7.37 19.65 -3.34
C TYR A 92 -8.34 18.48 -3.40
N ASN A 93 -8.54 17.94 -4.60
CA ASN A 93 -9.19 16.63 -4.78
C ASN A 93 -8.14 15.53 -4.59
N VAL A 94 -8.44 14.56 -3.73
CA VAL A 94 -7.47 13.54 -3.31
C VAL A 94 -7.97 12.13 -3.65
N ASN A 95 -7.10 11.35 -4.27
CA ASN A 95 -7.27 9.91 -4.40
C ASN A 95 -6.23 9.19 -3.53
N GLY A 96 -6.65 8.14 -2.85
CA GLY A 96 -5.80 7.32 -2.00
C GLY A 96 -5.61 5.91 -2.54
N VAL A 97 -4.38 5.41 -2.50
CA VAL A 97 -4.06 4.01 -2.73
C VAL A 97 -3.08 3.55 -1.67
N ALA A 98 -3.42 2.46 -0.96
CA ALA A 98 -2.54 1.79 -0.02
C ALA A 98 -2.13 0.42 -0.56
N PHE A 99 -0.85 0.09 -0.45
CA PHE A 99 -0.33 -1.24 -0.71
C PHE A 99 0.29 -1.79 0.58
N THR A 100 -0.23 -2.91 1.06
CA THR A 100 0.39 -3.68 2.14
C THR A 100 0.96 -4.96 1.56
N ILE A 101 2.27 -5.16 1.70
CA ILE A 101 2.98 -6.30 1.12
C ILE A 101 3.51 -7.16 2.27
N THR A 102 3.18 -8.45 2.25
CA THR A 102 3.56 -9.39 3.31
C THR A 102 3.90 -10.77 2.75
N ASP A 103 4.78 -11.49 3.44
CA ASP A 103 5.05 -12.93 3.22
C ASP A 103 4.48 -13.80 4.35
N GLY A 104 3.70 -13.21 5.26
CA GLY A 104 3.12 -13.90 6.39
C GLY A 104 1.76 -13.37 6.82
N GLY A 105 1.03 -14.20 7.54
CA GLY A 105 -0.23 -13.83 8.17
C GLY A 105 -0.03 -12.97 9.41
N ASN A 106 -1.12 -12.39 9.91
CA ASN A 106 -1.08 -11.61 11.15
C ASN A 106 -0.75 -12.50 12.36
N THR A 107 0.30 -12.15 13.08
CA THR A 107 0.73 -12.89 14.27
C THR A 107 0.99 -12.02 15.50
N HIS A 108 0.97 -10.70 15.36
CA HIS A 108 1.38 -9.82 16.46
C HIS A 108 0.83 -8.38 16.35
N SER A 109 -0.42 -8.21 15.95
CA SER A 109 -1.05 -6.88 15.94
C SER A 109 -1.69 -6.55 17.28
N ALA A 110 -1.62 -5.27 17.66
CA ALA A 110 -2.39 -4.70 18.75
C ALA A 110 -3.82 -4.34 18.28
N VAL A 111 -3.96 -3.98 17.01
CA VAL A 111 -5.25 -3.65 16.38
C VAL A 111 -5.94 -4.93 15.88
N GLY A 112 -7.26 -4.99 16.04
CA GLY A 112 -8.08 -6.08 15.51
C GLY A 112 -8.49 -5.85 14.05
N LEU A 113 -8.78 -6.94 13.32
CA LEU A 113 -9.26 -6.87 11.94
C LEU A 113 -10.55 -6.05 11.80
N LYS A 114 -11.41 -6.07 12.82
CA LYS A 114 -12.65 -5.25 12.85
C LYS A 114 -12.36 -3.75 12.89
N ASP A 115 -11.28 -3.35 13.56
CA ASP A 115 -10.89 -1.95 13.65
C ASP A 115 -10.34 -1.47 12.30
N VAL A 116 -9.59 -2.32 11.60
CA VAL A 116 -9.15 -2.06 10.22
C VAL A 116 -10.36 -1.90 9.29
N ALA A 117 -11.35 -2.80 9.38
CA ALA A 117 -12.57 -2.74 8.57
C ALA A 117 -13.39 -1.47 8.85
N ALA A 118 -13.51 -1.08 10.11
CA ALA A 118 -14.22 0.14 10.49
C ALA A 118 -13.53 1.39 9.95
N LEU A 119 -12.21 1.46 10.08
CA LEU A 119 -11.40 2.57 9.55
C LEU A 119 -11.49 2.65 8.03
N MET A 120 -11.39 1.49 7.34
CA MET A 120 -11.53 1.41 5.89
C MET A 120 -12.91 1.91 5.42
N THR A 121 -13.97 1.47 6.11
CA THR A 121 -15.34 1.93 5.82
C THR A 121 -15.46 3.44 6.00
N GLY A 122 -14.89 3.99 7.06
CA GLY A 122 -14.85 5.44 7.32
C GLY A 122 -14.12 6.23 6.23
N ALA A 123 -12.96 5.74 5.80
CA ALA A 123 -12.17 6.39 4.74
C ALA A 123 -12.89 6.38 3.38
N VAL A 124 -13.55 5.25 3.03
CA VAL A 124 -14.32 5.13 1.77
C VAL A 124 -15.59 5.96 1.79
N SER A 125 -16.28 6.05 2.94
CA SER A 125 -17.54 6.82 3.07
C SER A 125 -17.32 8.30 3.41
N GLY A 126 -16.09 8.69 3.73
CA GLY A 126 -15.72 10.07 4.02
C GLY A 126 -15.70 10.94 2.76
N GLU A 127 -15.86 12.26 2.95
CA GLU A 127 -15.85 13.23 1.84
C GLU A 127 -14.45 13.75 1.49
N HIS A 128 -13.40 13.16 2.10
CA HIS A 128 -12.02 13.64 1.95
C HIS A 128 -11.25 12.96 0.82
N LEU A 129 -11.77 11.84 0.34
CA LEU A 129 -11.18 11.04 -0.73
C LEU A 129 -12.20 10.85 -1.87
N GLU A 130 -11.87 11.30 -3.07
CA GLU A 130 -12.65 11.01 -4.28
C GLU A 130 -12.71 9.51 -4.57
N SER A 131 -11.62 8.81 -4.28
CA SER A 131 -11.54 7.35 -4.29
C SER A 131 -10.48 6.85 -3.34
N PHE A 132 -10.71 5.66 -2.77
CA PHE A 132 -9.72 4.97 -1.96
C PHE A 132 -9.68 3.47 -2.27
N ARG A 133 -8.46 2.94 -2.40
CA ARG A 133 -8.21 1.51 -2.58
C ARG A 133 -7.14 1.05 -1.62
N HIS A 134 -7.37 -0.09 -0.98
CA HIS A 134 -6.35 -0.79 -0.21
C HIS A 134 -6.11 -2.17 -0.83
N ILE A 135 -4.87 -2.45 -1.19
CA ILE A 135 -4.46 -3.67 -1.87
C ILE A 135 -3.50 -4.44 -0.96
N LEU A 136 -3.92 -5.62 -0.52
CA LEU A 136 -3.10 -6.54 0.25
C LEU A 136 -2.42 -7.53 -0.70
N ILE A 137 -1.11 -7.43 -0.82
CA ILE A 137 -0.27 -8.28 -1.64
C ILE A 137 0.39 -9.32 -0.75
N ALA A 138 0.12 -10.60 -1.00
CA ALA A 138 0.61 -11.70 -0.18
C ALA A 138 1.51 -12.65 -0.97
N ALA A 139 2.77 -12.81 -0.53
CA ALA A 139 3.75 -13.67 -1.15
C ALA A 139 3.85 -15.04 -0.45
N GLY A 140 3.91 -16.11 -1.23
CA GLY A 140 4.09 -17.47 -0.74
C GLY A 140 2.80 -18.27 -0.58
N ALA A 141 2.96 -19.58 -0.37
CA ALA A 141 1.83 -20.52 -0.35
C ALA A 141 1.04 -20.52 0.98
N GLU A 142 1.64 -20.05 2.06
CA GLU A 142 1.06 -20.17 3.42
C GLU A 142 0.09 -19.05 3.79
N VAL A 143 -0.20 -18.15 2.86
CA VAL A 143 -0.98 -16.92 3.10
C VAL A 143 -2.41 -16.97 2.53
N SER A 144 -2.89 -18.16 2.14
CA SER A 144 -4.22 -18.32 1.53
C SER A 144 -5.38 -17.84 2.42
N HIS A 145 -5.22 -17.89 3.75
CA HIS A 145 -6.21 -17.38 4.70
C HIS A 145 -6.34 -15.85 4.66
N LEU A 146 -5.34 -15.12 4.17
CA LEU A 146 -5.37 -13.67 4.06
C LEU A 146 -6.41 -13.16 3.05
N SER A 147 -6.89 -14.01 2.14
CA SER A 147 -8.00 -13.65 1.26
C SER A 147 -9.28 -13.31 2.04
N SER A 148 -9.59 -14.08 3.08
CA SER A 148 -10.75 -13.79 3.94
C SER A 148 -10.53 -12.54 4.78
N ASP A 149 -9.32 -12.35 5.32
CA ASP A 149 -8.99 -11.19 6.13
C ASP A 149 -9.03 -9.90 5.29
N ALA A 150 -8.46 -9.92 4.08
CA ALA A 150 -8.53 -8.82 3.13
C ALA A 150 -9.99 -8.43 2.83
N LYS A 151 -10.84 -9.42 2.52
CA LYS A 151 -12.26 -9.19 2.26
C LYS A 151 -12.99 -8.57 3.46
N LEU A 152 -12.72 -9.07 4.67
CA LEU A 152 -13.31 -8.52 5.90
C LEU A 152 -12.82 -7.10 6.19
N ALA A 153 -11.57 -6.81 5.88
CA ALA A 153 -10.98 -5.47 6.01
C ALA A 153 -11.41 -4.50 4.90
N GLY A 154 -12.11 -4.94 3.86
CA GLY A 154 -12.46 -4.13 2.70
C GLY A 154 -11.27 -3.89 1.74
N ALA A 155 -10.23 -4.71 1.81
CA ALA A 155 -9.06 -4.63 0.95
C ALA A 155 -9.16 -5.60 -0.24
N GLU A 156 -8.56 -5.24 -1.36
CA GLU A 156 -8.36 -6.13 -2.50
C GLU A 156 -7.21 -7.09 -2.19
N TYR A 157 -7.37 -8.38 -2.52
CA TYR A 157 -6.36 -9.39 -2.27
C TYR A 157 -5.63 -9.80 -3.55
N VAL A 158 -4.32 -9.70 -3.54
CA VAL A 158 -3.45 -10.10 -4.66
C VAL A 158 -2.43 -11.13 -4.18
N PRO A 159 -2.67 -12.43 -4.42
CA PRO A 159 -1.70 -13.46 -4.12
C PRO A 159 -0.57 -13.48 -5.15
N ILE A 160 0.68 -13.54 -4.69
CA ILE A 160 1.85 -13.81 -5.53
C ILE A 160 2.52 -15.10 -5.06
N GLY A 161 2.61 -16.10 -5.94
CA GLY A 161 3.13 -17.43 -5.60
C GLY A 161 4.64 -17.43 -5.30
N SER A 162 5.39 -16.61 -6.03
CA SER A 162 6.82 -16.40 -5.84
C SER A 162 7.18 -14.93 -6.06
N ALA A 163 8.22 -14.48 -5.40
CA ALA A 163 8.78 -13.14 -5.60
C ALA A 163 9.94 -13.15 -6.62
N ASP A 164 9.83 -13.97 -7.67
CA ASP A 164 10.81 -13.97 -8.75
C ASP A 164 10.76 -12.65 -9.57
N GLU A 165 11.81 -12.40 -10.34
CA GLU A 165 11.97 -11.13 -11.07
C GLU A 165 10.79 -10.83 -12.01
N LYS A 166 10.21 -11.86 -12.65
CA LYS A 166 9.08 -11.73 -13.56
C LYS A 166 7.80 -11.35 -12.82
N THR A 167 7.54 -11.98 -11.68
CA THR A 167 6.40 -11.68 -10.80
C THR A 167 6.52 -10.26 -10.24
N LEU A 168 7.72 -9.87 -9.79
CA LEU A 168 7.97 -8.52 -9.28
C LEU A 168 7.80 -7.44 -10.37
N ALA A 169 8.20 -7.72 -11.61
CA ALA A 169 7.98 -6.82 -12.73
C ALA A 169 6.48 -6.62 -12.99
N LYS A 170 5.70 -7.72 -13.06
CA LYS A 170 4.24 -7.64 -13.22
C LYS A 170 3.57 -6.89 -12.05
N LEU A 171 4.04 -7.09 -10.83
CA LEU A 171 3.51 -6.40 -9.66
C LEU A 171 3.81 -4.89 -9.71
N ALA A 172 5.00 -4.50 -10.15
CA ALA A 172 5.33 -3.09 -10.36
C ALA A 172 4.43 -2.45 -11.43
N ASP A 173 4.16 -3.16 -12.52
CA ASP A 173 3.24 -2.72 -13.58
C ASP A 173 1.80 -2.61 -13.05
N PHE A 174 1.34 -3.58 -12.25
CA PHE A 174 0.02 -3.56 -11.62
C PHE A 174 -0.14 -2.37 -10.66
N ILE A 175 0.87 -2.09 -9.81
CA ILE A 175 0.87 -0.96 -8.88
C ILE A 175 0.84 0.36 -9.66
N SER A 176 1.68 0.51 -10.69
CA SER A 176 1.71 1.70 -11.55
C SER A 176 0.38 1.89 -12.29
N GLY A 177 -0.22 0.80 -12.78
CA GLY A 177 -1.53 0.80 -13.41
C GLY A 177 -2.65 1.19 -12.42
N SER A 178 -2.57 0.72 -11.17
CA SER A 178 -3.52 1.08 -10.11
C SER A 178 -3.46 2.58 -9.79
N ILE A 179 -2.27 3.16 -9.71
CA ILE A 179 -2.06 4.59 -9.51
C ILE A 179 -2.65 5.38 -10.69
N SER A 180 -2.39 4.93 -11.94
CA SER A 180 -2.93 5.59 -13.14
C SER A 180 -4.45 5.56 -13.17
N ALA A 181 -5.08 4.41 -12.90
CA ALA A 181 -6.53 4.26 -12.90
C ALA A 181 -7.19 5.15 -11.82
N THR A 182 -6.58 5.21 -10.64
CA THR A 182 -7.05 6.08 -9.55
C THR A 182 -6.90 7.56 -9.89
N SER A 183 -5.79 7.96 -10.52
CA SER A 183 -5.56 9.35 -10.94
C SER A 183 -6.49 9.81 -12.06
N GLN A 184 -6.88 8.92 -12.99
CA GLN A 184 -7.79 9.24 -14.09
C GLN A 184 -9.22 9.50 -13.62
N SER A 185 -9.64 8.93 -12.49
CA SER A 185 -10.98 9.17 -11.93
C SER A 185 -11.20 10.63 -11.52
N LEU A 186 -10.16 11.37 -11.18
CA LEU A 186 -10.23 12.82 -10.90
C LEU A 186 -10.74 13.65 -12.09
N GLY A 187 -10.52 13.19 -13.32
CA GLY A 187 -10.91 13.93 -14.54
C GLY A 187 -12.32 13.62 -15.06
N THR A 188 -12.90 12.49 -14.69
CA THR A 188 -14.15 11.97 -15.29
C THR A 188 -15.29 11.75 -14.31
N GLY A 189 -15.04 11.86 -12.99
CA GLY A 189 -16.05 11.61 -11.94
C GLY A 189 -16.60 10.18 -11.92
N GLY A 190 -15.89 9.21 -12.51
CA GLY A 190 -16.29 7.81 -12.55
C GLY A 190 -15.53 6.94 -11.54
N PRO A 191 -16.12 5.80 -11.14
CA PRO A 191 -15.43 4.87 -10.24
C PRO A 191 -14.17 4.31 -10.90
N SER A 192 -13.12 4.11 -10.10
CA SER A 192 -11.88 3.47 -10.55
C SER A 192 -12.17 2.07 -11.09
N GLN A 193 -11.69 1.76 -12.29
CA GLN A 193 -11.83 0.43 -12.88
C GLN A 193 -10.94 -0.57 -12.12
N PRO A 194 -11.46 -1.74 -11.75
CA PRO A 194 -10.63 -2.79 -11.14
C PRO A 194 -9.60 -3.29 -12.17
N LEU A 195 -8.35 -3.40 -11.73
CA LEU A 195 -7.30 -4.01 -12.53
C LEU A 195 -7.16 -5.48 -12.15
N THR A 196 -6.90 -6.34 -13.14
CA THR A 196 -6.56 -7.74 -12.91
C THR A 196 -5.04 -7.91 -12.87
N PHE A 197 -4.57 -8.64 -11.86
CA PHE A 197 -3.16 -9.02 -11.69
C PHE A 197 -2.78 -10.23 -12.56
#